data_074df60e7281f4f083c305c60fdfd9bd
#
_entry.id   074df60e7281f4f083c305c60fdfd9bd
#
_cell.length_a   1.000
_cell.length_b   1.000
_cell.length_c   1.000
_cell.angle_alpha   90.00
_cell.angle_beta   90.00
_cell.angle_gamma   90.00
#
_symmetry.space_group_name_H-M   'P 1'
#
loop_
_entity.id
_entity.type
_entity.pdbx_description
1 polymer ?
#
loop_
_entity_poly.entity_id
_entity_poly.type
_entity_poly.pdbx_seq_one_letter_code
_entity_poly.pdbx_strand_id
1 'polypeptide(L)'
;MRRRPVLIDTHVHLDAAEFDDDREQVIARARAAGVGRFVVPAVERRGFDAVERLADDHRGIVHALGIHPLYTMRAAREDLDLLDQRLNRGRAIAVGEIGLDHYVTDVDRGVQLEFFTAQLRLAARHGLPVILHVRRAIDPILAQLRRIPVPGGIAHAFNGSRQQADILIGMGFKLGFGGSMSYGRSTRIRELAASLPLEAIVLETDAPDIAPEWAR
;
A
#
# COMPACT_ATOMS: atom_id res chain seq x y z
N MET A 1 -27.11 4.12 21.91
CA MET A 1 -26.77 3.83 20.51
C MET A 1 -25.33 3.35 20.42
N ARG A 2 -25.06 2.11 20.01
CA ARG A 2 -23.70 1.66 19.73
C ARG A 2 -23.22 2.39 18.47
N ARG A 3 -22.11 3.14 18.58
CA ARG A 3 -21.47 3.74 17.38
C ARG A 3 -21.08 2.58 16.45
N ARG A 4 -21.50 2.65 15.18
CA ARG A 4 -20.99 1.69 14.18
C ARG A 4 -19.46 1.81 14.13
N PRO A 5 -18.73 0.71 14.06
CA PRO A 5 -17.29 0.77 13.87
C PRO A 5 -16.98 1.52 12.58
N VAL A 6 -16.00 2.40 12.63
CA VAL A 6 -15.53 3.14 11.46
C VAL A 6 -14.59 2.22 10.69
N LEU A 7 -14.89 1.95 9.42
CA LEU A 7 -14.01 1.21 8.54
C LEU A 7 -12.85 2.10 8.08
N ILE A 8 -11.72 1.47 7.84
CA ILE A 8 -10.53 2.11 7.26
C ILE A 8 -10.22 1.38 5.96
N ASP A 9 -10.17 2.11 4.85
CA ASP A 9 -9.58 1.63 3.61
C ASP A 9 -8.07 1.89 3.69
N THR A 10 -7.30 0.83 3.85
CA THR A 10 -5.86 0.95 4.12
C THR A 10 -5.02 1.07 2.86
N HIS A 11 -5.62 0.97 1.67
CA HIS A 11 -4.95 1.13 0.39
C HIS A 11 -5.95 1.48 -0.72
N VAL A 12 -5.92 2.72 -1.19
CA VAL A 12 -6.77 3.22 -2.27
C VAL A 12 -6.06 4.34 -3.02
N HIS A 13 -6.12 4.35 -4.35
CA HIS A 13 -5.50 5.39 -5.19
C HIS A 13 -6.54 6.46 -5.56
N LEU A 14 -7.02 7.21 -4.56
CA LEU A 14 -7.96 8.31 -4.79
C LEU A 14 -7.38 9.44 -5.65
N ASP A 15 -6.07 9.49 -5.83
CA ASP A 15 -5.36 10.42 -6.72
C ASP A 15 -5.36 9.97 -8.19
N ALA A 16 -5.78 8.74 -8.48
CA ALA A 16 -5.81 8.20 -9.84
C ALA A 16 -6.74 8.99 -10.77
N ALA A 17 -6.32 9.12 -12.04
CA ALA A 17 -7.04 9.89 -13.05
C ALA A 17 -8.44 9.33 -13.35
N GLU A 18 -8.65 8.04 -13.10
CA GLU A 18 -9.95 7.38 -13.23
C GLU A 18 -11.03 7.99 -12.33
N PHE A 19 -10.63 8.71 -11.27
CA PHE A 19 -11.53 9.40 -10.37
C PHE A 19 -11.64 10.91 -10.63
N ASP A 20 -10.98 11.47 -11.64
CA ASP A 20 -10.94 12.93 -11.85
C ASP A 20 -12.34 13.54 -11.97
N ASP A 21 -13.27 12.86 -12.64
CA ASP A 21 -14.63 13.35 -12.87
C ASP A 21 -15.57 13.17 -11.67
N ASP A 22 -15.31 12.18 -10.76
CA ASP A 22 -16.27 11.86 -9.69
C ASP A 22 -15.63 11.59 -8.32
N ARG A 23 -14.36 11.96 -8.10
CA ARG A 23 -13.60 11.70 -6.85
C ARG A 23 -14.36 12.07 -5.59
N GLU A 24 -14.97 13.26 -5.57
CA GLU A 24 -15.77 13.73 -4.43
C GLU A 24 -16.97 12.84 -4.16
N GLN A 25 -17.63 12.37 -5.22
CA GLN A 25 -18.76 11.46 -5.11
C GLN A 25 -18.33 10.07 -4.64
N VAL A 26 -17.16 9.59 -5.09
CA VAL A 26 -16.57 8.33 -4.63
C VAL A 26 -16.29 8.40 -3.13
N ILE A 27 -15.62 9.45 -2.66
CA ILE A 27 -15.35 9.67 -1.24
C ILE A 27 -16.65 9.76 -0.43
N ALA A 28 -17.66 10.50 -0.93
CA ALA A 28 -18.95 10.63 -0.26
C ALA A 28 -19.69 9.29 -0.17
N ARG A 29 -19.72 8.49 -1.24
CA ARG A 29 -20.33 7.15 -1.26
C ARG A 29 -19.64 6.20 -0.28
N ALA A 30 -18.31 6.20 -0.25
CA ALA A 30 -17.52 5.38 0.68
C ALA A 30 -17.81 5.76 2.14
N ARG A 31 -17.87 7.07 2.44
CA ARG A 31 -18.23 7.57 3.77
C ARG A 31 -19.66 7.17 4.18
N ALA A 32 -20.62 7.26 3.27
CA ALA A 32 -21.98 6.82 3.51
C ALA A 32 -22.06 5.30 3.78
N ALA A 33 -21.18 4.52 3.17
CA ALA A 33 -21.02 3.08 3.43
C ALA A 33 -20.28 2.75 4.76
N GLY A 34 -19.74 3.76 5.47
CA GLY A 34 -19.09 3.59 6.77
C GLY A 34 -17.55 3.64 6.73
N VAL A 35 -16.93 3.91 5.58
CA VAL A 35 -15.49 4.13 5.49
C VAL A 35 -15.19 5.55 5.96
N GLY A 36 -14.57 5.68 7.12
CA GLY A 36 -14.29 6.99 7.71
C GLY A 36 -12.84 7.42 7.57
N ARG A 37 -11.95 6.55 7.13
CA ARG A 37 -10.54 6.84 6.89
C ARG A 37 -10.04 6.14 5.63
N PHE A 38 -9.09 6.80 4.95
CA PHE A 38 -8.46 6.30 3.73
C PHE A 38 -6.95 6.52 3.83
N VAL A 39 -6.19 5.52 3.40
CA VAL A 39 -4.75 5.65 3.21
C VAL A 39 -4.48 5.70 1.71
N VAL A 40 -3.93 6.81 1.25
CA VAL A 40 -3.64 7.05 -0.18
C VAL A 40 -2.13 7.04 -0.38
N PRO A 41 -1.55 5.95 -0.89
CA PRO A 41 -0.13 5.90 -1.20
C PRO A 41 0.14 6.49 -2.58
N ALA A 42 1.17 7.33 -2.69
CA ALA A 42 1.69 7.73 -3.98
C ALA A 42 2.42 6.56 -4.66
N VAL A 43 2.42 6.53 -5.99
CA VAL A 43 3.10 5.50 -6.78
C VAL A 43 4.33 6.03 -7.52
N GLU A 44 4.44 7.34 -7.70
CA GLU A 44 5.60 8.01 -8.30
C GLU A 44 5.71 9.47 -7.81
N ARG A 45 6.88 10.08 -8.04
CA ARG A 45 7.15 11.49 -7.68
C ARG A 45 6.06 12.46 -8.10
N ARG A 46 5.50 12.28 -9.31
CA ARG A 46 4.47 13.18 -9.85
C ARG A 46 3.18 13.19 -9.03
N GLY A 47 2.90 12.08 -8.31
CA GLY A 47 1.73 11.94 -7.45
C GLY A 47 1.89 12.58 -6.07
N PHE A 48 3.11 12.93 -5.62
CA PHE A 48 3.34 13.39 -4.24
C PHE A 48 2.47 14.60 -3.87
N ASP A 49 2.42 15.61 -4.73
CA ASP A 49 1.59 16.81 -4.47
C ASP A 49 0.08 16.49 -4.48
N ALA A 50 -0.35 15.51 -5.27
CA ALA A 50 -1.76 15.14 -5.35
C ALA A 50 -2.22 14.43 -4.07
N VAL A 51 -1.48 13.45 -3.57
CA VAL A 51 -1.84 12.73 -2.34
C VAL A 51 -1.70 13.63 -1.10
N GLU A 52 -0.73 14.55 -1.08
CA GLU A 52 -0.60 15.55 -0.01
C GLU A 52 -1.82 16.49 0.02
N ARG A 53 -2.26 17.01 -1.15
CA ARG A 53 -3.47 17.84 -1.25
C ARG A 53 -4.73 17.10 -0.83
N LEU A 54 -4.92 15.85 -1.26
CA LEU A 54 -6.06 15.04 -0.83
C LEU A 54 -6.12 14.90 0.69
N ALA A 55 -4.97 14.70 1.34
CA ALA A 55 -4.91 14.61 2.80
C ALA A 55 -5.20 15.96 3.49
N ASP A 56 -4.86 17.09 2.86
CA ASP A 56 -5.16 18.44 3.37
C ASP A 56 -6.64 18.79 3.21
N ASP A 57 -7.21 18.49 2.04
CA ASP A 57 -8.56 18.89 1.68
C ASP A 57 -9.64 18.02 2.32
N HIS A 58 -9.30 16.77 2.69
CA HIS A 58 -10.28 15.80 3.17
C HIS A 58 -9.93 15.24 4.55
N ARG A 59 -10.70 15.61 5.56
CA ARG A 59 -10.59 15.01 6.89
C ARG A 59 -10.74 13.48 6.82
N GLY A 60 -9.79 12.77 7.40
CA GLY A 60 -9.78 11.29 7.44
C GLY A 60 -9.07 10.63 6.27
N ILE A 61 -8.55 11.41 5.31
CA ILE A 61 -7.56 10.94 4.35
C ILE A 61 -6.17 11.21 4.91
N VAL A 62 -5.31 10.19 4.82
CA VAL A 62 -3.88 10.28 5.14
C VAL A 62 -3.09 9.74 3.96
N HIS A 63 -1.84 10.17 3.81
CA HIS A 63 -1.04 9.78 2.66
C HIS A 63 0.25 9.08 3.05
N ALA A 64 0.74 8.25 2.14
CA ALA A 64 2.09 7.71 2.13
C ALA A 64 2.82 8.16 0.87
N LEU A 65 4.15 8.26 0.95
CA LEU A 65 4.97 8.68 -0.18
C LEU A 65 5.97 7.57 -0.54
N GLY A 66 6.03 7.23 -1.82
CA GLY A 66 6.92 6.19 -2.32
C GLY A 66 6.97 6.14 -3.84
N ILE A 67 7.87 5.31 -4.35
CA ILE A 67 8.04 5.02 -5.77
C ILE A 67 7.78 3.53 -5.95
N HIS A 68 6.65 3.23 -6.56
CA HIS A 68 6.15 1.89 -6.81
C HIS A 68 7.06 1.13 -7.82
N PRO A 69 7.26 -0.17 -7.70
CA PRO A 69 8.17 -0.94 -8.56
C PRO A 69 7.93 -0.80 -10.06
N LEU A 70 6.69 -0.62 -10.50
CA LEU A 70 6.37 -0.43 -11.93
C LEU A 70 6.80 0.94 -12.49
N TYR A 71 7.12 1.89 -11.63
CA TYR A 71 7.52 3.25 -12.02
C TYR A 71 9.03 3.50 -11.88
N THR A 72 9.78 2.54 -11.35
CA THR A 72 11.23 2.69 -11.11
C THR A 72 12.05 2.95 -12.38
N MET A 73 11.62 2.43 -13.54
CA MET A 73 12.30 2.70 -14.83
C MET A 73 12.13 4.15 -15.33
N ARG A 74 11.18 4.90 -14.75
CA ARG A 74 10.93 6.32 -15.07
C ARG A 74 11.46 7.25 -13.98
N ALA A 75 11.84 6.68 -12.85
CA ALA A 75 12.33 7.43 -11.71
C ALA A 75 13.84 7.70 -11.83
N ALA A 76 14.28 8.82 -11.31
CA ALA A 76 15.67 9.20 -11.17
C ALA A 76 16.09 9.11 -9.69
N ARG A 77 17.41 9.11 -9.44
CA ARG A 77 17.93 9.10 -8.05
C ARG A 77 17.51 10.34 -7.26
N GLU A 78 17.40 11.45 -7.94
CA GLU A 78 16.94 12.74 -7.39
C GLU A 78 15.49 12.66 -6.85
N ASP A 79 14.69 11.69 -7.34
CA ASP A 79 13.36 11.44 -6.81
C ASP A 79 13.40 10.83 -5.40
N LEU A 80 14.45 10.07 -5.08
CA LEU A 80 14.70 9.59 -3.72
C LEU A 80 15.13 10.74 -2.78
N ASP A 81 15.90 11.70 -3.27
CA ASP A 81 16.27 12.90 -2.50
C ASP A 81 15.02 13.76 -2.21
N LEU A 82 14.15 13.91 -3.20
CA LEU A 82 12.88 14.61 -3.00
C LEU A 82 11.98 13.85 -2.01
N LEU A 83 11.91 12.52 -2.11
CA LEU A 83 11.17 11.69 -1.16
C LEU A 83 11.68 11.93 0.26
N ASP A 84 13.00 11.89 0.48
CA ASP A 84 13.62 12.17 1.78
C ASP A 84 13.23 13.55 2.33
N GLN A 85 13.30 14.59 1.48
CA GLN A 85 12.88 15.95 1.83
C GLN A 85 11.40 16.02 2.23
N ARG A 86 10.52 15.29 1.52
CA ARG A 86 9.09 15.26 1.83
C ARG A 86 8.80 14.52 3.14
N LEU A 87 9.48 13.39 3.38
CA LEU A 87 9.37 12.64 4.63
C LEU A 87 9.82 13.47 5.84
N ASN A 88 10.85 14.30 5.69
CA ASN A 88 11.31 15.23 6.73
C ASN A 88 10.24 16.25 7.18
N ARG A 89 9.18 16.49 6.39
CA ARG A 89 8.07 17.34 6.80
C ARG A 89 7.18 16.70 7.87
N GLY A 90 7.33 15.40 8.12
CA GLY A 90 6.61 14.66 9.16
C GLY A 90 5.11 14.51 8.91
N ARG A 91 4.65 14.60 7.64
CA ARG A 91 3.22 14.55 7.27
C ARG A 91 2.78 13.19 6.72
N ALA A 92 3.68 12.50 6.03
CA ALA A 92 3.43 11.14 5.53
C ALA A 92 3.38 10.15 6.70
N ILE A 93 2.39 9.25 6.67
CA ILE A 93 2.23 8.23 7.74
C ILE A 93 3.06 6.97 7.49
N ALA A 94 3.56 6.78 6.29
CA ALA A 94 4.34 5.63 5.87
C ALA A 94 5.21 5.97 4.66
N VAL A 95 6.21 5.15 4.38
CA VAL A 95 6.86 5.12 3.07
C VAL A 95 6.16 4.07 2.23
N GLY A 96 5.55 4.48 1.14
CA GLY A 96 4.75 3.62 0.27
C GLY A 96 3.99 4.40 -0.81
N GLU A 97 3.62 3.74 -1.87
CA GLU A 97 3.76 2.30 -2.08
C GLU A 97 5.15 1.96 -2.63
N ILE A 98 5.81 0.98 -2.00
CA ILE A 98 7.15 0.50 -2.39
C ILE A 98 7.16 -1.03 -2.45
N GLY A 99 8.09 -1.62 -3.13
CA GLY A 99 8.18 -3.08 -3.16
C GLY A 99 8.80 -3.65 -4.42
N LEU A 100 8.40 -4.88 -4.75
CA LEU A 100 8.88 -5.59 -5.92
C LEU A 100 7.73 -6.24 -6.69
N ASP A 101 7.74 -6.12 -8.00
CA ASP A 101 6.85 -6.80 -8.93
C ASP A 101 7.67 -7.68 -9.89
N HIS A 102 7.62 -9.00 -9.68
CA HIS A 102 8.27 -9.97 -10.56
C HIS A 102 7.27 -10.63 -11.54
N TYR A 103 6.04 -10.15 -11.59
CA TYR A 103 5.05 -10.59 -12.57
C TYR A 103 5.21 -9.85 -13.89
N VAL A 104 5.45 -8.53 -13.84
CA VAL A 104 5.68 -7.72 -15.03
C VAL A 104 7.13 -7.93 -15.50
N THR A 105 7.29 -8.23 -16.80
CA THR A 105 8.60 -8.60 -17.37
C THR A 105 9.40 -7.41 -17.89
N ASP A 106 8.73 -6.30 -18.17
CA ASP A 106 9.32 -5.13 -18.86
C ASP A 106 9.98 -4.13 -17.89
N VAL A 107 10.09 -4.50 -16.62
CA VAL A 107 10.75 -3.70 -15.59
C VAL A 107 11.97 -4.43 -15.06
N ASP A 108 13.12 -3.76 -15.05
CA ASP A 108 14.37 -4.32 -14.55
C ASP A 108 14.31 -4.61 -13.04
N ARG A 109 14.50 -5.89 -12.67
CA ARG A 109 14.43 -6.34 -11.28
C ARG A 109 15.55 -5.77 -10.41
N GLY A 110 16.71 -5.48 -11.01
CA GLY A 110 17.85 -4.86 -10.32
C GLY A 110 17.52 -3.43 -9.94
N VAL A 111 16.92 -2.66 -10.86
CA VAL A 111 16.46 -1.30 -10.62
C VAL A 111 15.34 -1.29 -9.57
N GLN A 112 14.36 -2.20 -9.67
CA GLN A 112 13.35 -2.33 -8.61
C GLN A 112 13.96 -2.57 -7.24
N LEU A 113 14.94 -3.49 -7.15
CA LEU A 113 15.60 -3.83 -5.89
C LEU A 113 16.41 -2.65 -5.34
N GLU A 114 17.09 -1.89 -6.21
CA GLU A 114 17.83 -0.68 -5.83
C GLU A 114 16.88 0.35 -5.19
N PHE A 115 15.79 0.70 -5.88
CA PHE A 115 14.79 1.66 -5.39
C PHE A 115 14.11 1.17 -4.11
N PHE A 116 13.70 -0.10 -4.08
CA PHE A 116 13.09 -0.68 -2.88
C PHE A 116 14.03 -0.60 -1.67
N THR A 117 15.30 -1.00 -1.85
CA THR A 117 16.31 -0.96 -0.80
C THR A 117 16.59 0.46 -0.32
N ALA A 118 16.67 1.43 -1.23
CA ALA A 118 16.86 2.84 -0.88
C ALA A 118 15.67 3.38 -0.06
N GLN A 119 14.45 3.08 -0.48
CA GLN A 119 13.24 3.52 0.22
C GLN A 119 13.05 2.85 1.58
N LEU A 120 13.44 1.57 1.74
CA LEU A 120 13.49 0.93 3.07
C LEU A 120 14.46 1.65 4.01
N ARG A 121 15.63 2.10 3.51
CA ARG A 121 16.58 2.88 4.32
C ARG A 121 16.00 4.23 4.73
N LEU A 122 15.24 4.89 3.85
CA LEU A 122 14.50 6.11 4.19
C LEU A 122 13.47 5.82 5.26
N ALA A 123 12.65 4.79 5.11
CA ALA A 123 11.65 4.40 6.11
C ALA A 123 12.30 4.14 7.48
N ALA A 124 13.40 3.38 7.53
CA ALA A 124 14.14 3.11 8.76
C ALA A 124 14.71 4.40 9.38
N ARG A 125 15.29 5.30 8.56
CA ARG A 125 15.84 6.60 9.02
C ARG A 125 14.78 7.50 9.65
N HIS A 126 13.59 7.55 9.02
CA HIS A 126 12.48 8.37 9.51
C HIS A 126 11.62 7.68 10.57
N GLY A 127 11.92 6.42 10.93
CA GLY A 127 11.10 5.64 11.87
C GLY A 127 9.68 5.39 11.38
N LEU A 128 9.46 5.34 10.07
CA LEU A 128 8.15 5.18 9.45
C LEU A 128 7.89 3.71 9.07
N PRO A 129 6.64 3.23 9.21
CA PRO A 129 6.23 1.96 8.64
C PRO A 129 6.21 2.04 7.11
N VAL A 130 6.05 0.89 6.44
CA VAL A 130 6.00 0.83 4.98
C VAL A 130 4.70 0.22 4.47
N ILE A 131 4.27 0.65 3.26
CA ILE A 131 3.20 0.00 2.51
C ILE A 131 3.85 -0.73 1.35
N LEU A 132 3.70 -2.07 1.35
CA LEU A 132 4.40 -2.94 0.42
C LEU A 132 3.52 -3.42 -0.72
N HIS A 133 3.98 -3.19 -1.94
CA HIS A 133 3.59 -3.93 -3.12
C HIS A 133 4.35 -5.25 -3.19
N VAL A 134 3.62 -6.36 -3.30
CA VAL A 134 4.21 -7.70 -3.28
C VAL A 134 3.60 -8.56 -4.38
N ARG A 135 4.26 -8.65 -5.53
CA ARG A 135 3.75 -9.48 -6.62
C ARG A 135 4.81 -10.43 -7.15
N ARG A 136 4.66 -11.74 -6.83
CA ARG A 136 5.63 -12.82 -7.15
C ARG A 136 7.05 -12.55 -6.64
N ALA A 137 7.21 -11.76 -5.55
CA ALA A 137 8.49 -11.27 -5.06
C ALA A 137 8.61 -11.27 -3.53
N ILE A 138 7.81 -12.07 -2.84
CA ILE A 138 7.75 -12.01 -1.37
C ILE A 138 9.07 -12.41 -0.72
N ASP A 139 9.77 -13.46 -1.20
CA ASP A 139 11.01 -13.92 -0.58
C ASP A 139 12.16 -12.89 -0.70
N PRO A 140 12.41 -12.24 -1.87
CA PRO A 140 13.36 -11.13 -1.93
C PRO A 140 12.93 -9.94 -1.07
N ILE A 141 11.65 -9.63 -0.92
CA ILE A 141 11.18 -8.58 0.00
C ILE A 141 11.52 -8.97 1.45
N LEU A 142 11.21 -10.18 1.89
CA LEU A 142 11.56 -10.66 3.23
C LEU A 142 13.07 -10.62 3.48
N ALA A 143 13.88 -10.93 2.46
CA ALA A 143 15.33 -10.84 2.57
C ALA A 143 15.81 -9.41 2.83
N GLN A 144 15.20 -8.40 2.19
CA GLN A 144 15.54 -6.99 2.43
C GLN A 144 15.04 -6.51 3.80
N LEU A 145 13.83 -6.88 4.21
CA LEU A 145 13.28 -6.50 5.52
C LEU A 145 14.12 -7.04 6.69
N ARG A 146 14.72 -8.23 6.54
CA ARG A 146 15.67 -8.76 7.54
C ARG A 146 16.96 -7.95 7.64
N ARG A 147 17.41 -7.34 6.53
CA ARG A 147 18.64 -6.54 6.47
C ARG A 147 18.42 -5.09 6.90
N ILE A 148 17.23 -4.56 6.64
CA ILE A 148 16.85 -3.18 6.91
C ILE A 148 15.54 -3.22 7.68
N PRO A 149 15.59 -3.37 9.02
CA PRO A 149 14.40 -3.39 9.85
C PRO A 149 13.67 -2.05 9.79
N VAL A 150 12.35 -2.12 9.66
CA VAL A 150 11.43 -0.98 9.75
C VAL A 150 10.40 -1.24 10.86
N PRO A 151 9.63 -0.25 11.34
CA PRO A 151 8.64 -0.44 12.40
C PRO A 151 7.47 -1.39 12.07
N GLY A 152 7.48 -2.04 10.90
CA GLY A 152 6.40 -2.84 10.37
C GLY A 152 5.71 -2.13 9.22
N GLY A 153 4.44 -2.41 8.98
CA GLY A 153 3.69 -1.79 7.90
C GLY A 153 2.49 -2.61 7.43
N ILE A 154 2.14 -2.44 6.17
CA ILE A 154 1.08 -3.20 5.50
C ILE A 154 1.67 -3.86 4.25
N ALA A 155 1.47 -5.17 4.12
CA ALA A 155 1.64 -5.86 2.84
C ALA A 155 0.27 -5.90 2.16
N HIS A 156 0.05 -4.96 1.21
CA HIS A 156 -1.23 -4.82 0.54
C HIS A 156 -1.47 -5.98 -0.45
N ALA A 157 -2.73 -6.25 -0.78
CA ALA A 157 -3.19 -7.31 -1.68
C ALA A 157 -2.49 -8.66 -1.43
N PHE A 158 -2.34 -9.03 -0.15
CA PHE A 158 -1.48 -10.14 0.24
C PHE A 158 -1.95 -11.48 -0.35
N ASN A 159 -1.05 -12.15 -1.06
CA ASN A 159 -1.29 -13.43 -1.72
C ASN A 159 -0.10 -14.40 -1.55
N GLY A 160 0.49 -14.41 -0.37
CA GLY A 160 1.59 -15.32 -0.02
C GLY A 160 1.11 -16.66 0.57
N SER A 161 2.08 -17.45 1.03
CA SER A 161 1.80 -18.65 1.83
C SER A 161 1.54 -18.29 3.30
N ARG A 162 0.98 -19.22 4.07
CA ARG A 162 0.82 -19.09 5.53
C ARG A 162 2.16 -18.81 6.22
N GLN A 163 3.21 -19.51 5.85
CA GLN A 163 4.55 -19.31 6.42
C GLN A 163 5.06 -17.88 6.16
N GLN A 164 4.86 -17.34 4.94
CA GLN A 164 5.26 -15.99 4.59
C GLN A 164 4.41 -14.95 5.35
N ALA A 165 3.12 -15.24 5.55
CA ALA A 165 2.25 -14.42 6.39
C ALA A 165 2.76 -14.35 7.84
N ASP A 166 3.05 -15.51 8.44
CA ASP A 166 3.54 -15.59 9.83
C ASP A 166 4.88 -14.83 10.00
N ILE A 167 5.78 -14.87 8.99
CA ILE A 167 7.04 -14.13 9.01
C ILE A 167 6.77 -12.62 8.99
N LEU A 168 5.91 -12.13 8.09
CA LEU A 168 5.56 -10.70 8.01
C LEU A 168 4.89 -10.22 9.30
N ILE A 169 3.94 -11.00 9.84
CA ILE A 169 3.29 -10.68 11.12
C ILE A 169 4.32 -10.59 12.24
N GLY A 170 5.27 -11.53 12.30
CA GLY A 170 6.38 -11.49 13.27
C GLY A 170 7.30 -10.28 13.12
N MET A 171 7.35 -9.65 11.95
CA MET A 171 8.04 -8.39 11.67
C MET A 171 7.18 -7.14 11.90
N GLY A 172 5.96 -7.27 12.46
CA GLY A 172 5.07 -6.15 12.75
C GLY A 172 4.18 -5.72 11.57
N PHE A 173 4.08 -6.52 10.51
CA PHE A 173 3.22 -6.20 9.38
C PHE A 173 1.77 -6.64 9.59
N LYS A 174 0.86 -5.87 9.01
CA LYS A 174 -0.53 -6.28 8.75
C LYS A 174 -0.65 -6.71 7.29
N LEU A 175 -1.62 -7.56 7.02
CA LEU A 175 -1.86 -8.12 5.70
C LEU A 175 -3.16 -7.58 5.14
N GLY A 176 -3.10 -6.95 3.96
CA GLY A 176 -4.23 -6.34 3.28
C GLY A 176 -5.03 -7.36 2.49
N PHE A 177 -6.35 -7.31 2.67
CA PHE A 177 -7.30 -8.13 1.94
C PHE A 177 -8.44 -7.28 1.41
N GLY A 178 -8.71 -7.39 0.12
CA GLY A 178 -9.70 -6.60 -0.60
C GLY A 178 -10.41 -7.38 -1.69
N GLY A 179 -10.70 -6.75 -2.81
CA GLY A 179 -11.45 -7.27 -3.93
C GLY A 179 -10.98 -8.62 -4.47
N SER A 180 -9.67 -8.90 -4.41
CA SER A 180 -9.08 -10.17 -4.86
C SER A 180 -9.67 -11.40 -4.19
N MET A 181 -10.19 -11.30 -2.96
CA MET A 181 -10.84 -12.42 -2.26
C MET A 181 -12.19 -12.81 -2.85
N SER A 182 -12.85 -11.90 -3.55
CA SER A 182 -14.22 -12.10 -4.04
C SER A 182 -14.32 -13.06 -5.23
N TYR A 183 -13.21 -13.26 -5.94
CA TYR A 183 -13.22 -14.11 -7.13
C TYR A 183 -13.41 -15.59 -6.78
N GLY A 184 -14.25 -16.29 -7.54
CA GLY A 184 -14.58 -17.69 -7.31
C GLY A 184 -13.34 -18.60 -7.18
N ARG A 185 -12.26 -18.32 -7.91
CA ARG A 185 -11.00 -19.06 -7.87
C ARG A 185 -10.05 -18.68 -6.72
N SER A 186 -10.36 -17.65 -5.93
CA SER A 186 -9.50 -17.15 -4.85
C SER A 186 -9.67 -17.91 -3.52
N THR A 187 -9.88 -19.23 -3.57
CA THR A 187 -10.08 -20.08 -2.38
C THR A 187 -8.92 -19.97 -1.40
N ARG A 188 -7.68 -20.05 -1.91
CA ARG A 188 -6.47 -19.96 -1.07
C ARG A 188 -6.37 -18.64 -0.31
N ILE A 189 -6.72 -17.50 -0.92
CA ILE A 189 -6.66 -16.20 -0.25
C ILE A 189 -7.71 -16.15 0.85
N ARG A 190 -8.94 -16.65 0.60
CA ARG A 190 -10.01 -16.70 1.60
C ARG A 190 -9.66 -17.62 2.77
N GLU A 191 -9.12 -18.82 2.50
CA GLU A 191 -8.65 -19.76 3.53
C GLU A 191 -7.55 -19.16 4.39
N LEU A 192 -6.60 -18.45 3.75
CA LEU A 192 -5.53 -17.76 4.45
C LEU A 192 -6.12 -16.66 5.37
N ALA A 193 -6.94 -15.77 4.83
CA ALA A 193 -7.57 -14.71 5.61
C ALA A 193 -8.40 -15.24 6.79
N ALA A 194 -9.14 -16.34 6.58
CA ALA A 194 -9.94 -16.98 7.63
C ALA A 194 -9.10 -17.64 8.73
N SER A 195 -7.84 -17.99 8.45
CA SER A 195 -6.94 -18.66 9.38
C SER A 195 -6.00 -17.75 10.15
N LEU A 196 -5.90 -16.47 9.75
CA LEU A 196 -5.01 -15.49 10.37
C LEU A 196 -5.64 -14.84 11.63
N PRO A 197 -4.82 -14.39 12.60
CA PRO A 197 -5.32 -13.55 13.69
C PRO A 197 -5.99 -12.29 13.15
N LEU A 198 -7.15 -11.93 13.70
CA LEU A 198 -7.91 -10.76 13.22
C LEU A 198 -7.11 -9.47 13.29
N GLU A 199 -6.29 -9.34 14.33
CA GLU A 199 -5.39 -8.20 14.53
C GLU A 199 -4.29 -8.08 13.47
N ALA A 200 -4.02 -9.13 12.70
CA ALA A 200 -3.06 -9.12 11.60
C ALA A 200 -3.69 -8.74 10.25
N ILE A 201 -5.01 -8.60 10.19
CA ILE A 201 -5.75 -8.33 8.96
C ILE A 201 -6.12 -6.84 8.89
N VAL A 202 -5.99 -6.25 7.70
CA VAL A 202 -6.54 -4.95 7.36
C VAL A 202 -7.37 -5.05 6.08
N LEU A 203 -8.37 -4.16 5.97
CA LEU A 203 -9.25 -4.09 4.80
C LEU A 203 -8.80 -2.99 3.87
N GLU A 204 -8.91 -3.26 2.58
CA GLU A 204 -8.53 -2.33 1.52
C GLU A 204 -9.41 -2.53 0.28
N THR A 205 -9.35 -1.57 -0.64
CA THR A 205 -10.01 -1.71 -1.95
C THR A 205 -9.02 -1.86 -3.09
N ASP A 206 -7.89 -1.18 -3.02
CA ASP A 206 -6.94 -0.95 -4.11
C ASP A 206 -7.61 -0.27 -5.33
N ALA A 207 -8.71 0.45 -5.07
CA ALA A 207 -9.44 1.12 -6.15
C ALA A 207 -8.60 2.25 -6.77
N PRO A 208 -8.66 2.39 -8.11
CA PRO A 208 -9.60 1.79 -9.07
C PRO A 208 -9.27 0.36 -9.50
N ASP A 209 -8.09 -0.15 -9.12
CA ASP A 209 -7.65 -1.51 -9.43
C ASP A 209 -8.38 -2.56 -8.56
N ILE A 210 -8.17 -3.83 -8.86
CA ILE A 210 -8.65 -5.02 -8.13
C ILE A 210 -10.12 -4.91 -7.67
N ALA A 211 -11.01 -4.41 -8.54
CA ALA A 211 -12.44 -4.39 -8.25
C ALA A 211 -12.95 -5.78 -7.84
N PRO A 212 -13.87 -5.89 -6.89
CA PRO A 212 -14.47 -7.18 -6.53
C PRO A 212 -15.27 -7.76 -7.69
N GLU A 213 -15.40 -9.11 -7.74
CA GLU A 213 -16.01 -9.83 -8.86
C GLU A 213 -17.43 -9.33 -9.21
N TRP A 214 -18.20 -8.94 -8.19
CA TRP A 214 -19.58 -8.43 -8.37
C TRP A 214 -19.67 -6.97 -8.82
N ALA A 215 -18.57 -6.22 -8.86
CA ALA A 215 -18.52 -4.81 -9.26
C ALA A 215 -17.92 -4.59 -10.64
N ARG A 216 -17.76 -5.65 -11.43
CA ARG A 216 -17.26 -5.62 -12.81
C ARG A 216 -18.36 -5.47 -13.82
#